data_03f1dcec349885da43adfb8bed7d847e
#
_entry.id   03f1dcec349885da43adfb8bed7d847e
#
_cell.length_a   1.000
_cell.length_b   1.000
_cell.length_c   1.000
_cell.angle_alpha   90.00
_cell.angle_beta   90.00
_cell.angle_gamma   90.00
#
_symmetry.space_group_name_H-M   'P 1'
#
loop_
_entity.id
_entity.type
_entity.pdbx_description
1 polymer ?
#
loop_
_entity_poly.entity_id
_entity_poly.type
_entity_poly.pdbx_seq_one_letter_code
_entity_poly.pdbx_strand_id
1 'polypeptide(L)'
;MSLNPLIVGGGPAGMAAAIELAEHGVRSTLIDEASRLGGVVYRGPLRDGVQLDYLGPRYCEALAKLHGAFSDCEQMIDVRLNHRVVGAEGKGSLVLLDADEHLQEVAYPQLLLAAGCHERSVPFPGWTLPGVMLLGGLQLQIKSGVVKPRGPVVIAGSGPLLPLVACQLHASGANVAAVYEACTFGRIAKESLALLNKPQLFLDGLSMLAYLKLHRIPMHYGWGVVEAQGSDGLESVSVAPYSARWEPDLSRLQQVAAQTLAVGYGFIPRTQLSQQMGLNHGFSHDGYLRATANVWQQSSESHIHLAGDMGGIRGGEAAMLTGRIAALSILMQRDVLSNEEALARRQKYQNKLASITRFRAAVDRYTERGTGQIDLPAADTLICRCEHATRGDIDRALEQGVQDMASLKMRTRVSMGDCQGRMCVGYCSDRLRQATGRQDVGWLRPRFPLDPIPFSAFPQPSKDAVNHE
;
A
#
# COMPACT_ATOMS: atom_id res chain seq x y z
N MET A 1 21.65 -27.30 -12.90
CA MET A 1 21.61 -26.47 -11.67
C MET A 1 20.15 -26.24 -11.32
N SER A 2 19.72 -26.51 -10.09
CA SER A 2 18.33 -26.21 -9.68
C SER A 2 18.14 -24.70 -9.70
N LEU A 3 17.04 -24.22 -10.31
CA LEU A 3 16.69 -22.81 -10.31
C LEU A 3 16.51 -22.29 -8.86
N ASN A 4 16.90 -21.05 -8.62
CA ASN A 4 16.72 -20.40 -7.32
C ASN A 4 15.24 -20.06 -7.08
N PRO A 5 14.76 -20.05 -5.82
CA PRO A 5 13.49 -19.43 -5.47
C PRO A 5 13.45 -17.97 -5.90
N LEU A 6 12.32 -17.54 -6.47
CA LEU A 6 12.12 -16.17 -6.95
C LEU A 6 11.29 -15.39 -5.94
N ILE A 7 11.76 -14.20 -5.58
CA ILE A 7 11.08 -13.27 -4.65
C ILE A 7 10.72 -12.00 -5.42
N VAL A 8 9.45 -11.64 -5.45
CA VAL A 8 8.95 -10.40 -6.08
C VAL A 8 8.59 -9.39 -4.99
N GLY A 9 9.34 -8.30 -4.96
CA GLY A 9 9.20 -7.20 -4.00
C GLY A 9 10.30 -7.19 -2.94
N GLY A 10 11.20 -6.21 -3.04
CA GLY A 10 12.32 -5.95 -2.12
C GLY A 10 11.94 -5.13 -0.89
N GLY A 11 10.67 -5.19 -0.47
CA GLY A 11 10.21 -4.62 0.80
C GLY A 11 10.57 -5.49 2.01
N PRO A 12 10.13 -5.12 3.23
CA PRO A 12 10.46 -5.84 4.47
C PRO A 12 10.18 -7.34 4.40
N ALA A 13 9.09 -7.75 3.73
CA ALA A 13 8.72 -9.16 3.60
C ALA A 13 9.70 -9.94 2.71
N GLY A 14 10.01 -9.40 1.52
CA GLY A 14 10.93 -10.06 0.59
C GLY A 14 12.36 -10.09 1.09
N MET A 15 12.85 -8.98 1.69
CA MET A 15 14.17 -8.96 2.32
C MET A 15 14.28 -9.97 3.45
N ALA A 16 13.28 -10.04 4.35
CA ALA A 16 13.30 -11.00 5.46
C ALA A 16 13.22 -12.45 4.98
N ALA A 17 12.52 -12.72 3.88
CA ALA A 17 12.49 -14.05 3.27
C ALA A 17 13.84 -14.41 2.64
N ALA A 18 14.46 -13.48 1.90
CA ALA A 18 15.77 -13.70 1.29
C ALA A 18 16.85 -13.97 2.35
N ILE A 19 16.83 -13.21 3.47
CA ILE A 19 17.71 -13.42 4.62
C ILE A 19 17.51 -14.83 5.20
N GLU A 20 16.25 -15.24 5.48
CA GLU A 20 15.97 -16.57 6.05
C GLU A 20 16.42 -17.70 5.13
N LEU A 21 16.26 -17.58 3.80
CA LEU A 21 16.78 -18.54 2.83
C LEU A 21 18.31 -18.60 2.87
N ALA A 22 18.97 -17.44 2.88
CA ALA A 22 20.43 -17.34 2.87
C ALA A 22 21.06 -17.89 4.18
N GLU A 23 20.44 -17.63 5.33
CA GLU A 23 20.83 -18.19 6.65
C GLU A 23 20.83 -19.73 6.65
N HIS A 24 20.10 -20.37 5.71
CA HIS A 24 20.06 -21.83 5.53
C HIS A 24 20.80 -22.30 4.25
N GLY A 25 21.66 -21.48 3.68
CA GLY A 25 22.48 -21.83 2.52
C GLY A 25 21.75 -21.90 1.19
N VAL A 26 20.50 -21.41 1.11
CA VAL A 26 19.72 -21.41 -0.13
C VAL A 26 19.84 -20.05 -0.82
N ARG A 27 20.39 -20.07 -2.05
CA ARG A 27 20.42 -18.88 -2.90
C ARG A 27 19.03 -18.52 -3.38
N SER A 28 18.74 -17.21 -3.50
CA SER A 28 17.47 -16.70 -4.05
C SER A 28 17.70 -15.58 -5.04
N THR A 29 16.70 -15.33 -5.91
CA THR A 29 16.66 -14.14 -6.78
C THR A 29 15.57 -13.21 -6.25
N LEU A 30 15.91 -11.96 -6.00
CA LEU A 30 15.01 -10.94 -5.50
C LEU A 30 14.85 -9.83 -6.53
N ILE A 31 13.60 -9.55 -6.94
CA ILE A 31 13.25 -8.57 -7.96
C ILE A 31 12.48 -7.43 -7.32
N ASP A 32 12.84 -6.17 -7.61
CA ASP A 32 12.08 -4.99 -7.21
C ASP A 32 12.08 -3.94 -8.34
N GLU A 33 10.93 -3.28 -8.52
CA GLU A 33 10.77 -2.18 -9.48
C GLU A 33 11.52 -0.89 -9.07
N ALA A 34 11.86 -0.78 -7.80
CA ALA A 34 12.56 0.38 -7.26
C ALA A 34 14.08 0.28 -7.42
N SER A 35 14.74 1.42 -7.39
CA SER A 35 16.20 1.52 -7.43
C SER A 35 16.89 1.17 -6.09
N ARG A 36 16.12 0.95 -5.01
CA ARG A 36 16.63 0.59 -3.68
C ARG A 36 15.67 -0.35 -2.95
N LEU A 37 16.22 -1.24 -2.15
CA LEU A 37 15.48 -2.15 -1.28
C LEU A 37 14.85 -1.42 -0.07
N GLY A 38 13.95 -2.12 0.64
CA GLY A 38 13.26 -1.64 1.82
C GLY A 38 11.79 -1.30 1.59
N GLY A 39 11.33 -1.26 0.34
CA GLY A 39 9.94 -0.94 -0.03
C GLY A 39 9.52 0.44 0.46
N VAL A 40 8.21 0.68 0.60
CA VAL A 40 7.70 1.97 1.08
C VAL A 40 8.01 2.24 2.55
N VAL A 41 8.34 1.22 3.34
CA VAL A 41 8.60 1.36 4.78
C VAL A 41 10.06 1.69 5.07
N TYR A 42 11.03 0.90 4.57
CA TYR A 42 12.45 0.98 4.90
C TYR A 42 13.38 1.23 3.70
N ARG A 43 12.90 1.91 2.66
CA ARG A 43 13.74 2.21 1.47
C ARG A 43 14.94 3.10 1.78
N GLY A 44 14.81 3.98 2.76
CA GLY A 44 15.85 4.97 3.06
C GLY A 44 15.96 6.06 1.98
N PRO A 45 16.98 6.94 2.08
CA PRO A 45 17.19 8.03 1.15
C PRO A 45 17.75 7.54 -0.19
N LEU A 46 17.35 8.17 -1.28
CA LEU A 46 17.89 7.89 -2.63
C LEU A 46 19.30 8.43 -2.84
N ARG A 47 19.78 9.31 -1.95
CA ARG A 47 21.14 9.86 -1.94
C ARG A 47 21.90 9.28 -0.76
N ASP A 48 23.16 8.96 -0.96
CA ASP A 48 24.03 8.46 0.09
C ASP A 48 24.44 9.59 1.05
N GLY A 49 24.81 9.25 2.29
CA GLY A 49 25.27 10.19 3.30
C GLY A 49 24.17 11.06 3.95
N VAL A 50 22.91 10.85 3.65
CA VAL A 50 21.80 11.59 4.25
C VAL A 50 21.40 10.95 5.57
N GLN A 51 21.38 11.75 6.63
CA GLN A 51 20.86 11.34 7.93
C GLN A 51 19.34 11.52 7.99
N LEU A 52 18.65 10.55 8.58
CA LEU A 52 17.19 10.51 8.68
C LEU A 52 16.70 10.61 10.14
N ASP A 53 17.44 11.29 11.01
CA ASP A 53 17.17 11.37 12.45
C ASP A 53 15.77 11.90 12.76
N TYR A 54 15.24 12.75 11.89
CA TYR A 54 13.87 13.27 11.99
C TYR A 54 12.78 12.21 11.81
N LEU A 55 13.12 11.01 11.32
CA LEU A 55 12.18 9.90 11.26
C LEU A 55 12.02 9.15 12.59
N GLY A 56 12.89 9.48 13.54
CA GLY A 56 12.90 8.93 14.89
C GLY A 56 13.81 7.69 15.05
N PRO A 57 14.34 7.47 16.28
CA PRO A 57 15.37 6.48 16.53
C PRO A 57 14.91 5.06 16.22
N ARG A 58 13.67 4.71 16.56
CA ARG A 58 13.12 3.38 16.31
C ARG A 58 13.06 3.04 14.81
N TYR A 59 12.69 4.03 13.98
CA TYR A 59 12.69 3.83 12.53
C TYR A 59 14.10 3.60 12.00
N CYS A 60 15.05 4.45 12.41
CA CYS A 60 16.44 4.37 11.97
C CYS A 60 17.09 3.04 12.40
N GLU A 61 16.85 2.60 13.64
CA GLU A 61 17.31 1.31 14.14
C GLU A 61 16.74 0.11 13.37
N ALA A 62 15.42 0.11 13.11
CA ALA A 62 14.76 -0.95 12.36
C ALA A 62 15.24 -1.03 10.91
N LEU A 63 15.45 0.14 10.28
CA LEU A 63 16.04 0.25 8.93
C LEU A 63 17.46 -0.30 8.91
N ALA A 64 18.33 0.18 9.81
CA ALA A 64 19.72 -0.26 9.89
C ALA A 64 19.85 -1.76 10.15
N LYS A 65 19.02 -2.30 11.05
CA LYS A 65 19.00 -3.73 11.36
C LYS A 65 18.59 -4.59 10.16
N LEU A 66 17.55 -4.18 9.42
CA LEU A 66 17.09 -4.96 8.25
C LEU A 66 18.13 -4.92 7.13
N HIS A 67 18.66 -3.73 6.81
CA HIS A 67 19.66 -3.58 5.76
C HIS A 67 20.99 -4.21 6.14
N GLY A 68 21.43 -4.11 7.39
CA GLY A 68 22.64 -4.79 7.88
C GLY A 68 22.54 -6.31 7.73
N ALA A 69 21.45 -6.90 8.25
CA ALA A 69 21.23 -8.35 8.11
C ALA A 69 21.13 -8.82 6.63
N PHE A 70 20.62 -7.96 5.74
CA PHE A 70 20.58 -8.26 4.31
C PHE A 70 21.98 -8.21 3.70
N SER A 71 22.78 -7.20 4.04
CA SER A 71 24.15 -7.04 3.56
C SER A 71 25.06 -8.21 3.98
N ASP A 72 24.87 -8.74 5.20
CA ASP A 72 25.64 -9.89 5.71
C ASP A 72 25.46 -11.16 4.86
N CYS A 73 24.37 -11.25 4.09
CA CYS A 73 24.07 -12.41 3.25
C CYS A 73 23.88 -12.06 1.76
N GLU A 74 24.27 -10.88 1.32
CA GLU A 74 24.07 -10.38 -0.04
C GLU A 74 24.65 -11.32 -1.11
N GLN A 75 25.77 -11.98 -0.83
CA GLN A 75 26.42 -12.94 -1.74
C GLN A 75 25.53 -14.15 -2.11
N MET A 76 24.51 -14.43 -1.31
CA MET A 76 23.54 -15.50 -1.51
C MET A 76 22.27 -15.04 -2.26
N ILE A 77 22.17 -13.76 -2.59
CA ILE A 77 20.96 -13.16 -3.14
C ILE A 77 21.28 -12.46 -4.45
N ASP A 78 20.70 -12.95 -5.57
CA ASP A 78 20.74 -12.26 -6.87
C ASP A 78 19.69 -11.12 -6.84
N VAL A 79 20.15 -9.87 -6.63
CA VAL A 79 19.29 -8.69 -6.49
C VAL A 79 19.12 -8.00 -7.83
N ARG A 80 17.88 -7.91 -8.32
CA ARG A 80 17.51 -7.24 -9.57
C ARG A 80 16.62 -6.04 -9.28
N LEU A 81 17.23 -4.87 -9.13
CA LEU A 81 16.55 -3.57 -8.96
C LEU A 81 16.18 -2.98 -10.32
N ASN A 82 15.23 -2.06 -10.34
CA ASN A 82 14.66 -1.46 -11.55
C ASN A 82 14.07 -2.51 -12.52
N HIS A 83 13.65 -3.66 -11.99
CA HIS A 83 12.98 -4.71 -12.75
C HIS A 83 11.53 -4.79 -12.34
N ARG A 84 10.62 -4.57 -13.26
CA ARG A 84 9.17 -4.59 -13.01
C ARG A 84 8.54 -5.87 -13.51
N VAL A 85 7.79 -6.56 -12.68
CA VAL A 85 6.95 -7.68 -13.09
C VAL A 85 5.72 -7.13 -13.79
N VAL A 86 5.60 -7.35 -15.09
CA VAL A 86 4.50 -6.86 -15.92
C VAL A 86 3.43 -7.92 -16.18
N GLY A 87 3.67 -9.16 -15.75
CA GLY A 87 2.71 -10.24 -15.83
C GLY A 87 3.28 -11.61 -15.53
N ALA A 88 2.46 -12.63 -15.71
CA ALA A 88 2.83 -14.03 -15.58
C ALA A 88 2.38 -14.79 -16.83
N GLU A 89 3.20 -15.72 -17.27
CA GLU A 89 2.82 -16.71 -18.29
C GLU A 89 2.49 -18.02 -17.58
N GLY A 90 1.19 -18.27 -17.41
CA GLY A 90 0.73 -19.40 -16.60
C GLY A 90 1.13 -19.29 -15.13
N LYS A 91 1.60 -20.41 -14.55
CA LYS A 91 2.03 -20.53 -13.14
C LYS A 91 3.47 -21.00 -12.99
N GLY A 92 4.27 -20.88 -14.04
CA GLY A 92 5.67 -21.36 -14.06
C GLY A 92 6.70 -20.27 -14.37
N SER A 93 6.28 -19.13 -14.92
CA SER A 93 7.17 -18.03 -15.25
C SER A 93 6.52 -16.67 -15.08
N LEU A 94 7.35 -15.64 -14.89
CA LEU A 94 6.97 -14.24 -14.88
C LEU A 94 7.56 -13.51 -16.06
N VAL A 95 6.84 -12.51 -16.55
CA VAL A 95 7.34 -11.57 -17.55
C VAL A 95 7.81 -10.31 -16.83
N LEU A 96 9.06 -9.96 -17.03
CA LEU A 96 9.71 -8.79 -16.43
C LEU A 96 9.99 -7.75 -17.52
N LEU A 97 9.88 -6.49 -17.14
CA LEU A 97 10.51 -5.39 -17.84
C LEU A 97 11.80 -5.05 -17.05
N ASP A 98 12.95 -5.18 -17.69
CA ASP A 98 14.24 -4.93 -17.04
C ASP A 98 14.60 -3.44 -17.00
N ALA A 99 15.79 -3.12 -16.47
CA ALA A 99 16.28 -1.75 -16.33
C ALA A 99 16.49 -1.02 -17.68
N ASP A 100 16.71 -1.79 -18.74
CA ASP A 100 16.93 -1.30 -20.11
C ASP A 100 15.64 -1.35 -20.96
N GLU A 101 14.49 -1.55 -20.29
CA GLU A 101 13.16 -1.65 -20.89
C GLU A 101 12.98 -2.83 -21.87
N HIS A 102 13.71 -3.94 -21.66
CA HIS A 102 13.47 -5.17 -22.41
C HIS A 102 12.58 -6.15 -21.65
N LEU A 103 11.71 -6.85 -22.39
CA LEU A 103 10.91 -7.93 -21.83
C LEU A 103 11.74 -9.21 -21.70
N GLN A 104 11.69 -9.80 -20.50
CA GLN A 104 12.36 -11.05 -20.17
C GLN A 104 11.37 -12.00 -19.49
N GLU A 105 11.40 -13.27 -19.89
CA GLU A 105 10.71 -14.34 -19.18
C GLU A 105 11.64 -14.99 -18.15
N VAL A 106 11.16 -15.13 -16.92
CA VAL A 106 11.90 -15.74 -15.81
C VAL A 106 11.10 -16.86 -15.19
N ALA A 107 11.57 -18.08 -15.39
CA ALA A 107 11.01 -19.27 -14.76
C ALA A 107 11.43 -19.40 -13.30
N TYR A 108 10.60 -20.05 -12.48
CA TYR A 108 10.86 -20.25 -11.05
C TYR A 108 10.40 -21.64 -10.58
N PRO A 109 11.13 -22.29 -9.67
CA PRO A 109 10.69 -23.52 -9.02
C PRO A 109 9.74 -23.22 -7.84
N GLN A 110 10.04 -22.17 -7.09
CA GLN A 110 9.17 -21.59 -6.05
C GLN A 110 9.12 -20.07 -6.23
N LEU A 111 7.96 -19.49 -5.97
CA LEU A 111 7.73 -18.06 -6.05
C LEU A 111 7.25 -17.52 -4.71
N LEU A 112 7.81 -16.40 -4.27
CA LEU A 112 7.28 -15.60 -3.17
C LEU A 112 6.82 -14.24 -3.70
N LEU A 113 5.53 -13.97 -3.60
CA LEU A 113 4.96 -12.66 -3.90
C LEU A 113 4.93 -11.81 -2.63
N ALA A 114 5.64 -10.70 -2.64
CA ALA A 114 5.74 -9.72 -1.57
C ALA A 114 5.48 -8.29 -2.08
N ALA A 115 4.49 -8.13 -2.98
CA ALA A 115 4.20 -6.89 -3.71
C ALA A 115 3.68 -5.74 -2.82
N GLY A 116 3.34 -6.01 -1.55
CA GLY A 116 2.95 -4.99 -0.59
C GLY A 116 1.55 -4.40 -0.84
N CYS A 117 1.43 -3.08 -0.64
CA CYS A 117 0.19 -2.33 -0.74
C CYS A 117 0.41 -0.97 -1.37
N HIS A 118 -0.67 -0.27 -1.70
CA HIS A 118 -0.69 1.15 -2.04
C HIS A 118 -1.73 1.88 -1.20
N GLU A 119 -1.64 3.20 -1.13
CA GLU A 119 -2.60 3.98 -0.37
C GLU A 119 -3.96 4.03 -1.05
N ARG A 120 -5.00 4.11 -0.23
CA ARG A 120 -6.37 4.32 -0.66
C ARG A 120 -6.58 5.78 -1.05
N SER A 121 -7.03 6.03 -2.26
CA SER A 121 -7.55 7.33 -2.66
C SER A 121 -9.02 7.47 -2.23
N VAL A 122 -9.33 8.62 -1.64
CA VAL A 122 -10.69 9.03 -1.29
C VAL A 122 -10.94 10.35 -2.02
N PRO A 123 -11.74 10.34 -3.10
CA PRO A 123 -12.06 11.56 -3.84
C PRO A 123 -12.93 12.52 -3.03
N PHE A 124 -12.66 13.80 -3.16
CA PHE A 124 -13.45 14.94 -2.64
C PHE A 124 -13.23 16.14 -3.58
N PRO A 125 -14.05 17.20 -3.55
CA PRO A 125 -13.84 18.37 -4.41
C PRO A 125 -12.43 18.94 -4.26
N GLY A 126 -11.73 19.15 -5.37
CA GLY A 126 -10.36 19.66 -5.40
C GLY A 126 -9.23 18.67 -5.06
N TRP A 127 -9.52 17.38 -4.85
CA TRP A 127 -8.48 16.39 -4.46
C TRP A 127 -7.38 16.19 -5.50
N THR A 128 -7.56 16.68 -6.72
CA THR A 128 -6.58 16.60 -7.82
C THR A 128 -5.72 17.84 -7.96
N LEU A 129 -5.93 18.88 -7.16
CA LEU A 129 -5.14 20.10 -7.18
C LEU A 129 -3.66 19.83 -6.87
N PRO A 130 -2.71 20.49 -7.55
CA PRO A 130 -1.31 20.48 -7.16
C PRO A 130 -1.16 20.90 -5.68
N GLY A 131 -0.40 20.14 -4.90
CA GLY A 131 -0.30 20.30 -3.44
C GLY A 131 -1.18 19.34 -2.64
N VAL A 132 -2.19 18.70 -3.24
CA VAL A 132 -2.94 17.62 -2.61
C VAL A 132 -2.29 16.28 -2.95
N MET A 133 -1.95 15.50 -1.94
CA MET A 133 -1.29 14.19 -2.12
C MET A 133 -1.70 13.18 -1.06
N LEU A 134 -1.38 11.93 -1.30
CA LEU A 134 -1.56 10.87 -0.31
C LEU A 134 -0.48 10.96 0.78
N LEU A 135 -0.84 10.61 2.01
CA LEU A 135 0.00 10.78 3.19
C LEU A 135 1.32 9.99 3.12
N GLY A 136 1.28 8.73 2.66
CA GLY A 136 2.48 7.93 2.48
C GLY A 136 3.32 8.41 1.30
N GLY A 137 2.69 8.99 0.26
CA GLY A 137 3.39 9.68 -0.82
C GLY A 137 4.21 10.84 -0.28
N LEU A 138 3.64 11.69 0.57
CA LEU A 138 4.37 12.76 1.24
C LEU A 138 5.48 12.22 2.17
N GLN A 139 5.19 11.16 2.92
CA GLN A 139 6.19 10.50 3.75
C GLN A 139 7.37 9.97 2.92
N LEU A 140 7.12 9.40 1.74
CA LEU A 140 8.19 8.96 0.84
C LEU A 140 9.03 10.12 0.32
N GLN A 141 8.43 11.29 0.06
CA GLN A 141 9.20 12.47 -0.36
C GLN A 141 10.22 12.87 0.71
N ILE A 142 9.84 12.91 1.98
CA ILE A 142 10.80 13.25 3.05
C ILE A 142 11.78 12.11 3.35
N LYS A 143 11.38 10.83 3.25
CA LYS A 143 12.26 9.69 3.55
C LYS A 143 13.27 9.39 2.44
N SER A 144 12.78 9.28 1.23
CA SER A 144 13.57 8.82 0.08
C SER A 144 14.01 9.97 -0.79
N GLY A 145 13.13 10.90 -1.12
CA GLY A 145 13.44 12.07 -1.92
C GLY A 145 14.22 13.14 -1.17
N VAL A 146 14.15 13.14 0.17
CA VAL A 146 14.73 14.19 1.03
C VAL A 146 14.22 15.58 0.63
N VAL A 147 12.94 15.63 0.24
CA VAL A 147 12.26 16.85 -0.19
C VAL A 147 11.21 17.24 0.85
N LYS A 148 11.32 18.48 1.33
CA LYS A 148 10.38 19.05 2.29
C LYS A 148 9.23 19.75 1.54
N PRO A 149 7.95 19.55 1.97
CA PRO A 149 6.82 20.26 1.37
C PRO A 149 6.90 21.77 1.61
N ARG A 150 6.29 22.52 0.70
CA ARG A 150 6.19 23.98 0.82
C ARG A 150 5.01 24.37 1.71
N GLY A 151 5.15 25.54 2.36
CA GLY A 151 4.09 26.24 3.08
C GLY A 151 3.48 25.48 4.24
N PRO A 152 2.32 25.94 4.74
CA PRO A 152 1.56 25.24 5.76
C PRO A 152 1.08 23.87 5.23
N VAL A 153 1.33 22.81 6.01
CA VAL A 153 0.89 21.43 5.70
C VAL A 153 -0.32 21.10 6.57
N VAL A 154 -1.41 20.73 5.94
CA VAL A 154 -2.56 20.10 6.61
C VAL A 154 -2.50 18.60 6.39
N ILE A 155 -2.69 17.83 7.46
CA ILE A 155 -2.74 16.36 7.42
C ILE A 155 -4.15 15.94 7.79
N ALA A 156 -4.79 15.09 6.98
CA ALA A 156 -6.14 14.62 7.25
C ALA A 156 -6.31 13.14 6.90
N GLY A 157 -7.20 12.46 7.59
CA GLY A 157 -7.45 11.06 7.32
C GLY A 157 -7.90 10.28 8.55
N SER A 158 -7.47 9.03 8.66
CA SER A 158 -7.71 8.21 9.85
C SER A 158 -6.58 7.23 10.10
N GLY A 159 -6.17 7.13 11.36
CA GLY A 159 -5.26 6.11 11.85
C GLY A 159 -3.89 6.61 12.32
N PRO A 160 -3.06 5.68 12.82
CA PRO A 160 -1.83 6.01 13.55
C PRO A 160 -0.72 6.61 12.65
N LEU A 161 -0.89 6.56 11.33
CA LEU A 161 0.08 7.16 10.40
C LEU A 161 0.01 8.70 10.42
N LEU A 162 -1.15 9.30 10.74
CA LEU A 162 -1.31 10.76 10.78
C LEU A 162 -0.38 11.42 11.80
N PRO A 163 -0.45 11.08 13.12
CA PRO A 163 0.46 11.68 14.10
C PRO A 163 1.93 11.33 13.83
N LEU A 164 2.23 10.13 13.31
CA LEU A 164 3.59 9.75 12.95
C LEU A 164 4.17 10.68 11.88
N VAL A 165 3.46 10.85 10.77
CA VAL A 165 3.94 11.70 9.65
C VAL A 165 3.98 13.17 10.07
N ALA A 166 3.03 13.63 10.90
CA ALA A 166 3.04 14.98 11.45
C ALA A 166 4.32 15.26 12.27
N CYS A 167 4.69 14.33 13.16
CA CYS A 167 5.92 14.44 13.94
C CYS A 167 7.16 14.44 13.03
N GLN A 168 7.23 13.55 12.05
CA GLN A 168 8.37 13.45 11.12
C GLN A 168 8.51 14.69 10.24
N LEU A 169 7.41 15.23 9.72
CA LEU A 169 7.39 16.48 8.96
C LEU A 169 7.87 17.67 9.79
N HIS A 170 7.31 17.83 11.01
CA HIS A 170 7.74 18.90 11.90
C HIS A 170 9.22 18.77 12.27
N ALA A 171 9.69 17.56 12.62
CA ALA A 171 11.09 17.31 12.93
C ALA A 171 12.03 17.57 11.73
N SER A 172 11.53 17.38 10.49
CA SER A 172 12.28 17.77 9.27
C SER A 172 12.28 19.27 9.01
N GLY A 173 11.62 20.08 9.85
CA GLY A 173 11.49 21.53 9.71
C GLY A 173 10.36 21.97 8.76
N ALA A 174 9.38 21.12 8.45
CA ALA A 174 8.18 21.52 7.74
C ALA A 174 7.19 22.21 8.68
N ASN A 175 6.41 23.17 8.15
CA ASN A 175 5.36 23.87 8.89
C ASN A 175 4.06 23.03 8.88
N VAL A 176 3.81 22.24 9.93
CA VAL A 176 2.56 21.47 10.09
C VAL A 176 1.51 22.36 10.76
N ALA A 177 0.48 22.77 10.00
CA ALA A 177 -0.57 23.66 10.47
C ALA A 177 -1.58 22.95 11.37
N ALA A 178 -2.04 21.77 10.99
CA ALA A 178 -3.01 21.00 11.76
C ALA A 178 -3.07 19.54 11.30
N VAL A 179 -3.60 18.67 12.18
CA VAL A 179 -3.93 17.26 11.90
C VAL A 179 -5.42 17.05 12.18
N TYR A 180 -6.12 16.47 11.20
CA TYR A 180 -7.56 16.16 11.28
C TYR A 180 -7.76 14.65 11.22
N GLU A 181 -8.10 14.05 12.36
CA GLU A 181 -8.45 12.63 12.49
C GLU A 181 -9.95 12.46 12.35
N ALA A 182 -10.41 11.74 11.34
CA ALA A 182 -11.82 11.51 11.08
C ALA A 182 -12.51 10.70 12.20
N CYS A 183 -11.74 9.85 12.88
CA CYS A 183 -12.24 9.10 14.02
C CYS A 183 -12.38 9.99 15.27
N THR A 184 -13.46 9.77 16.03
CA THR A 184 -13.63 10.44 17.33
C THR A 184 -12.69 9.86 18.39
N PHE A 185 -12.22 10.69 19.31
CA PHE A 185 -11.39 10.25 20.43
C PHE A 185 -12.05 9.14 21.26
N GLY A 186 -13.37 9.20 21.47
CA GLY A 186 -14.11 8.17 22.18
C GLY A 186 -14.06 6.79 21.51
N ARG A 187 -13.99 6.73 20.19
CA ARG A 187 -13.86 5.49 19.44
C ARG A 187 -12.46 4.87 19.63
N ILE A 188 -11.42 5.70 19.63
CA ILE A 188 -10.04 5.27 19.93
C ILE A 188 -9.93 4.78 21.38
N ALA A 189 -10.51 5.51 22.32
CA ALA A 189 -10.48 5.17 23.75
C ALA A 189 -11.15 3.81 24.03
N LYS A 190 -12.22 3.45 23.32
CA LYS A 190 -12.86 2.11 23.45
C LYS A 190 -11.93 0.97 23.10
N GLU A 191 -10.98 1.16 22.20
CA GLU A 191 -10.02 0.15 21.77
C GLU A 191 -8.74 0.15 22.62
N SER A 192 -8.59 1.03 23.60
CA SER A 192 -7.35 1.22 24.36
C SER A 192 -6.81 -0.05 25.00
N LEU A 193 -7.67 -0.90 25.59
CA LEU A 193 -7.28 -2.18 26.17
C LEU A 193 -6.73 -3.15 25.12
N ALA A 194 -7.33 -3.18 23.93
CA ALA A 194 -6.84 -4.03 22.85
C ALA A 194 -5.53 -3.51 22.25
N LEU A 195 -5.30 -2.20 22.26
CA LEU A 195 -4.04 -1.59 21.83
C LEU A 195 -2.87 -1.96 22.77
N LEU A 196 -3.12 -2.30 24.03
CA LEU A 196 -2.12 -2.80 24.96
C LEU A 196 -1.53 -4.18 24.59
N ASN A 197 -2.06 -4.89 23.60
CA ASN A 197 -1.41 -6.11 23.06
C ASN A 197 -0.02 -5.82 22.47
N LYS A 198 0.29 -4.56 22.15
CA LYS A 198 1.61 -4.06 21.77
C LYS A 198 1.94 -2.80 22.58
N PRO A 199 2.34 -2.95 23.87
CA PRO A 199 2.55 -1.81 24.77
C PRO A 199 3.52 -0.77 24.21
N GLN A 200 4.57 -1.22 23.52
CA GLN A 200 5.54 -0.31 22.91
C GLN A 200 4.91 0.57 21.83
N LEU A 201 4.08 0.00 20.94
CA LEU A 201 3.38 0.79 19.91
C LEU A 201 2.35 1.75 20.52
N PHE A 202 1.72 1.34 21.60
CA PHE A 202 0.82 2.21 22.37
C PHE A 202 1.56 3.40 22.98
N LEU A 203 2.71 3.16 23.62
CA LEU A 203 3.58 4.20 24.20
C LEU A 203 4.13 5.13 23.11
N ASP A 204 4.53 4.57 21.95
CA ASP A 204 4.94 5.38 20.80
C ASP A 204 3.81 6.32 20.36
N GLY A 205 2.56 5.82 20.31
CA GLY A 205 1.39 6.66 20.01
C GLY A 205 1.21 7.80 21.01
N LEU A 206 1.31 7.51 22.31
CA LEU A 206 1.24 8.55 23.35
C LEU A 206 2.38 9.56 23.24
N SER A 207 3.60 9.12 22.95
CA SER A 207 4.76 10.01 22.78
C SER A 207 4.58 10.96 21.57
N MET A 208 4.01 10.46 20.47
CA MET A 208 3.67 11.30 19.31
C MET A 208 2.62 12.37 19.67
N LEU A 209 1.57 12.00 20.40
CA LEU A 209 0.56 12.97 20.85
C LEU A 209 1.16 14.02 21.80
N ALA A 210 2.04 13.60 22.71
CA ALA A 210 2.76 14.51 23.60
C ALA A 210 3.67 15.46 22.80
N TYR A 211 4.37 14.94 21.78
CA TYR A 211 5.21 15.73 20.88
C TYR A 211 4.39 16.80 20.15
N LEU A 212 3.26 16.44 19.53
CA LEU A 212 2.38 17.38 18.83
C LEU A 212 1.88 18.48 19.76
N LYS A 213 1.46 18.10 20.99
CA LYS A 213 1.01 19.06 22.01
C LYS A 213 2.13 20.01 22.44
N LEU A 214 3.34 19.50 22.68
CA LEU A 214 4.51 20.30 23.07
C LEU A 214 4.86 21.33 22.00
N HIS A 215 4.78 20.96 20.74
CA HIS A 215 5.09 21.81 19.58
C HIS A 215 3.88 22.62 19.08
N ARG A 216 2.74 22.61 19.85
CA ARG A 216 1.52 23.36 19.54
C ARG A 216 0.93 23.03 18.16
N ILE A 217 1.09 21.79 17.69
CA ILE A 217 0.46 21.31 16.47
C ILE A 217 -0.93 20.80 16.85
N PRO A 218 -2.02 21.46 16.42
CA PRO A 218 -3.37 21.06 16.79
C PRO A 218 -3.76 19.73 16.13
N MET A 219 -4.37 18.84 16.92
CA MET A 219 -4.96 17.59 16.44
C MET A 219 -6.46 17.58 16.77
N HIS A 220 -7.26 17.54 15.71
CA HIS A 220 -8.72 17.58 15.80
C HIS A 220 -9.30 16.19 15.54
N TYR A 221 -10.04 15.65 16.51
CA TYR A 221 -10.67 14.34 16.41
C TYR A 221 -12.14 14.47 15.98
N GLY A 222 -12.61 13.55 15.13
CA GLY A 222 -13.94 13.59 14.56
C GLY A 222 -14.10 14.70 13.51
N TRP A 223 -13.01 15.09 12.85
CA TRP A 223 -12.99 16.09 11.80
C TRP A 223 -12.38 15.53 10.52
N GLY A 224 -12.86 15.96 9.37
CA GLY A 224 -12.32 15.54 8.08
C GLY A 224 -12.36 16.64 7.02
N VAL A 225 -11.69 16.35 5.90
CA VAL A 225 -11.66 17.24 4.73
C VAL A 225 -13.01 17.17 4.00
N VAL A 226 -13.50 18.34 3.60
CA VAL A 226 -14.68 18.49 2.75
C VAL A 226 -14.29 18.87 1.33
N GLU A 227 -13.34 19.81 1.19
CA GLU A 227 -12.93 20.36 -0.10
C GLU A 227 -11.52 20.93 -0.01
N ALA A 228 -10.77 20.86 -1.11
CA ALA A 228 -9.52 21.58 -1.33
C ALA A 228 -9.74 22.68 -2.38
N GLN A 229 -9.23 23.87 -2.11
CA GLN A 229 -9.50 25.07 -2.90
C GLN A 229 -8.20 25.74 -3.34
N GLY A 230 -8.20 26.28 -4.56
CA GLY A 230 -7.12 27.03 -5.17
C GLY A 230 -7.27 27.10 -6.69
N SER A 231 -6.53 27.98 -7.34
CA SER A 231 -6.56 28.18 -8.79
C SER A 231 -5.50 27.30 -9.50
N ASP A 232 -4.23 27.58 -9.29
CA ASP A 232 -3.11 26.85 -9.90
C ASP A 232 -2.50 25.79 -8.97
N GLY A 233 -2.93 25.74 -7.73
CA GLY A 233 -2.52 24.84 -6.68
C GLY A 233 -3.33 25.05 -5.41
N LEU A 234 -3.03 24.27 -4.38
CA LEU A 234 -3.72 24.36 -3.11
C LEU A 234 -3.44 25.69 -2.39
N GLU A 235 -4.50 26.40 -2.00
CA GLU A 235 -4.46 27.63 -1.22
C GLU A 235 -5.10 27.46 0.13
N SER A 236 -6.17 26.66 0.20
CA SER A 236 -6.89 26.37 1.45
C SER A 236 -7.60 25.01 1.42
N VAL A 237 -7.93 24.53 2.59
CA VAL A 237 -8.69 23.30 2.83
C VAL A 237 -9.91 23.62 3.67
N SER A 238 -11.08 23.23 3.20
CA SER A 238 -12.31 23.24 3.97
C SER A 238 -12.42 21.94 4.77
N VAL A 239 -12.61 22.06 6.09
CA VAL A 239 -12.74 20.94 7.03
C VAL A 239 -14.01 21.11 7.86
N ALA A 240 -14.63 20.00 8.27
CA ALA A 240 -15.82 20.02 9.12
C ALA A 240 -15.81 18.86 10.12
N PRO A 241 -16.58 18.96 11.22
CA PRO A 241 -16.86 17.81 12.06
C PRO A 241 -17.59 16.73 11.29
N TYR A 242 -17.24 15.48 11.53
CA TYR A 242 -17.88 14.32 10.91
C TYR A 242 -18.85 13.64 11.87
N SER A 243 -20.02 13.23 11.35
CA SER A 243 -20.94 12.34 12.05
C SER A 243 -20.30 10.96 12.31
N ALA A 244 -21.00 10.06 13.02
CA ALA A 244 -20.57 8.67 13.19
C ALA A 244 -20.41 7.92 11.83
N ARG A 245 -21.13 8.33 10.80
CA ARG A 245 -21.03 7.82 9.43
C ARG A 245 -20.08 8.62 8.54
N TRP A 246 -19.33 9.56 9.12
CA TRP A 246 -18.39 10.45 8.43
C TRP A 246 -19.07 11.36 7.40
N GLU A 247 -20.30 11.77 7.66
CA GLU A 247 -20.99 12.83 6.94
C GLU A 247 -20.53 14.18 7.52
N PRO A 248 -20.11 15.15 6.70
CA PRO A 248 -19.64 16.44 7.21
C PRO A 248 -20.80 17.31 7.72
N ASP A 249 -20.62 17.94 8.86
CA ASP A 249 -21.52 19.02 9.35
C ASP A 249 -21.11 20.34 8.70
N LEU A 250 -21.72 20.66 7.58
CA LEU A 250 -21.41 21.86 6.81
C LEU A 250 -21.77 23.18 7.54
N SER A 251 -22.62 23.13 8.59
CA SER A 251 -22.92 24.31 9.40
C SER A 251 -21.71 24.78 10.24
N ARG A 252 -20.75 23.91 10.42
CA ARG A 252 -19.50 24.13 11.20
C ARG A 252 -18.24 24.07 10.33
N LEU A 253 -18.40 24.34 9.03
CA LEU A 253 -17.30 24.38 8.09
C LEU A 253 -16.24 25.41 8.52
N GLN A 254 -14.98 25.02 8.45
CA GLN A 254 -13.83 25.89 8.69
C GLN A 254 -12.88 25.82 7.50
N GLN A 255 -12.35 26.99 7.13
CA GLN A 255 -11.33 27.10 6.09
C GLN A 255 -9.95 27.28 6.71
N VAL A 256 -8.99 26.50 6.27
CA VAL A 256 -7.61 26.48 6.78
C VAL A 256 -6.67 26.75 5.63
N ALA A 257 -5.85 27.78 5.73
CA ALA A 257 -4.81 28.08 4.73
C ALA A 257 -3.79 26.93 4.66
N ALA A 258 -3.54 26.42 3.48
CA ALA A 258 -2.60 25.32 3.25
C ALA A 258 -2.02 25.36 1.83
N GLN A 259 -0.75 25.06 1.69
CA GLN A 259 -0.10 24.83 0.38
C GLN A 259 0.17 23.36 0.12
N THR A 260 0.06 22.53 1.16
CA THR A 260 0.14 21.07 1.06
C THR A 260 -0.96 20.45 1.90
N LEU A 261 -1.73 19.53 1.30
CA LEU A 261 -2.69 18.67 1.99
C LEU A 261 -2.25 17.21 1.81
N ALA A 262 -2.00 16.53 2.92
CA ALA A 262 -1.69 15.10 2.95
C ALA A 262 -2.87 14.31 3.46
N VAL A 263 -3.44 13.42 2.63
CA VAL A 263 -4.63 12.64 2.97
C VAL A 263 -4.30 11.17 3.14
N GLY A 264 -4.72 10.55 4.26
CA GLY A 264 -4.46 9.14 4.54
C GLY A 264 -5.68 8.42 5.11
N TYR A 265 -6.33 7.59 4.31
CA TYR A 265 -7.51 6.81 4.70
C TYR A 265 -7.27 5.30 4.58
N GLY A 266 -6.04 4.85 4.86
CA GLY A 266 -5.64 3.45 4.83
C GLY A 266 -5.00 3.01 3.52
N PHE A 267 -4.89 1.69 3.37
CA PHE A 267 -4.14 1.05 2.28
C PHE A 267 -4.96 -0.03 1.61
N ILE A 268 -4.55 -0.40 0.39
CA ILE A 268 -5.13 -1.44 -0.43
C ILE A 268 -4.02 -2.44 -0.80
N PRO A 269 -4.22 -3.76 -0.62
CA PRO A 269 -3.26 -4.76 -1.05
C PRO A 269 -3.00 -4.72 -2.56
N ARG A 270 -1.75 -4.88 -2.98
CA ARG A 270 -1.38 -5.06 -4.39
C ARG A 270 -1.60 -6.52 -4.78
N THR A 271 -2.71 -6.82 -5.41
CA THR A 271 -3.12 -8.19 -5.75
C THR A 271 -3.22 -8.45 -7.26
N GLN A 272 -2.83 -7.49 -8.10
CA GLN A 272 -3.00 -7.59 -9.55
C GLN A 272 -2.31 -8.82 -10.12
N LEU A 273 -1.04 -9.05 -9.76
CA LEU A 273 -0.28 -10.21 -10.23
C LEU A 273 -0.90 -11.54 -9.74
N SER A 274 -1.22 -11.63 -8.45
CA SER A 274 -1.84 -12.84 -7.90
C SER A 274 -3.24 -13.12 -8.47
N GLN A 275 -3.99 -12.07 -8.84
CA GLN A 275 -5.27 -12.22 -9.55
C GLN A 275 -5.07 -12.70 -11.00
N GLN A 276 -4.09 -12.15 -11.72
CA GLN A 276 -3.77 -12.59 -13.09
C GLN A 276 -3.35 -14.06 -13.10
N MET A 277 -2.58 -14.50 -12.10
CA MET A 277 -2.18 -15.90 -11.91
C MET A 277 -3.33 -16.81 -11.48
N GLY A 278 -4.53 -16.29 -11.22
CA GLY A 278 -5.69 -17.06 -10.80
C GLY A 278 -5.60 -17.63 -9.38
N LEU A 279 -4.78 -17.04 -8.50
CA LEU A 279 -4.70 -17.45 -7.10
C LEU A 279 -5.99 -17.09 -6.35
N ASN A 280 -6.26 -17.77 -5.24
CA ASN A 280 -7.45 -17.52 -4.44
C ASN A 280 -7.35 -16.17 -3.68
N HIS A 281 -8.47 -15.44 -3.67
CA HIS A 281 -8.63 -14.17 -2.98
C HIS A 281 -9.88 -14.18 -2.11
N GLY A 282 -9.87 -13.32 -1.08
CA GLY A 282 -11.04 -13.03 -0.26
C GLY A 282 -11.19 -11.53 -0.08
N PHE A 283 -12.41 -11.06 0.15
CA PHE A 283 -12.63 -9.67 0.50
C PHE A 283 -12.21 -9.40 1.95
N SER A 284 -11.52 -8.28 2.16
CA SER A 284 -11.30 -7.73 3.49
C SER A 284 -12.59 -7.09 4.01
N HIS A 285 -12.66 -6.81 5.32
CA HIS A 285 -13.81 -6.16 5.94
C HIS A 285 -14.13 -4.78 5.33
N ASP A 286 -13.12 -4.10 4.79
CA ASP A 286 -13.24 -2.79 4.12
C ASP A 286 -13.46 -2.89 2.60
N GLY A 287 -13.78 -4.10 2.10
CA GLY A 287 -14.26 -4.34 0.75
C GLY A 287 -13.19 -4.52 -0.33
N TYR A 288 -11.90 -4.64 0.03
CA TYR A 288 -10.84 -4.91 -0.93
C TYR A 288 -10.47 -6.37 -1.04
N LEU A 289 -9.99 -6.76 -2.23
CA LEU A 289 -9.43 -8.08 -2.43
C LEU A 289 -8.06 -8.19 -1.76
N ARG A 290 -7.86 -9.27 -1.02
CA ARG A 290 -6.58 -9.72 -0.51
C ARG A 290 -6.30 -11.14 -0.98
N ALA A 291 -5.05 -11.44 -1.29
CA ALA A 291 -4.66 -12.81 -1.59
C ALA A 291 -4.72 -13.68 -0.33
N THR A 292 -5.25 -14.90 -0.45
CA THR A 292 -5.39 -15.83 0.68
C THR A 292 -4.23 -16.80 0.74
N ALA A 293 -3.70 -17.01 1.94
CA ALA A 293 -2.63 -17.96 2.20
C ALA A 293 -2.95 -18.82 3.43
N ASN A 294 -2.37 -20.02 3.45
CA ASN A 294 -2.45 -20.89 4.62
C ASN A 294 -1.44 -20.46 5.72
N VAL A 295 -1.34 -21.23 6.80
CA VAL A 295 -0.45 -20.95 7.93
C VAL A 295 1.05 -20.97 7.60
N TRP A 296 1.44 -21.52 6.45
CA TRP A 296 2.77 -21.54 5.88
C TRP A 296 3.00 -20.46 4.82
N GLN A 297 2.06 -19.54 4.68
CA GLN A 297 2.05 -18.50 3.65
C GLN A 297 1.98 -19.04 2.20
N GLN A 298 1.54 -20.30 2.01
CA GLN A 298 1.28 -20.86 0.69
C GLN A 298 -0.07 -20.34 0.19
N SER A 299 -0.11 -20.00 -1.08
CA SER A 299 -1.33 -19.64 -1.82
C SER A 299 -2.18 -20.89 -2.15
N SER A 300 -3.14 -20.76 -3.06
CA SER A 300 -3.85 -21.91 -3.65
C SER A 300 -2.94 -22.82 -4.49
N GLU A 301 -1.74 -22.36 -4.84
CA GLU A 301 -0.70 -23.13 -5.51
C GLU A 301 0.46 -23.36 -4.53
N SER A 302 0.81 -24.63 -4.28
CA SER A 302 1.75 -25.00 -3.21
C SER A 302 3.17 -24.45 -3.39
N HIS A 303 3.61 -24.20 -4.62
CA HIS A 303 4.91 -23.63 -4.94
C HIS A 303 4.91 -22.09 -4.99
N ILE A 304 3.75 -21.44 -4.79
CA ILE A 304 3.60 -19.98 -4.74
C ILE A 304 3.23 -19.54 -3.33
N HIS A 305 4.04 -18.66 -2.78
CA HIS A 305 3.89 -18.13 -1.42
C HIS A 305 3.52 -16.64 -1.46
N LEU A 306 2.86 -16.17 -0.41
CA LEU A 306 2.39 -14.80 -0.26
C LEU A 306 2.92 -14.22 1.04
N ALA A 307 3.52 -13.03 1.03
CA ALA A 307 3.98 -12.39 2.25
C ALA A 307 3.73 -10.88 2.28
N GLY A 308 3.72 -10.31 3.47
CA GLY A 308 3.49 -8.88 3.68
C GLY A 308 2.04 -8.46 3.47
N ASP A 309 1.87 -7.17 3.15
CA ASP A 309 0.56 -6.52 3.15
C ASP A 309 -0.37 -6.95 2.01
N MET A 310 0.11 -7.69 1.01
CA MET A 310 -0.79 -8.26 -0.02
C MET A 310 -1.75 -9.32 0.54
N GLY A 311 -1.39 -9.98 1.64
CA GLY A 311 -2.26 -10.92 2.40
C GLY A 311 -3.05 -10.26 3.52
N GLY A 312 -2.90 -8.94 3.72
CA GLY A 312 -3.57 -8.14 4.75
C GLY A 312 -2.63 -7.10 5.37
N ILE A 313 -3.13 -5.87 5.53
CA ILE A 313 -2.36 -4.71 5.97
C ILE A 313 -2.05 -4.81 7.47
N ARG A 314 -0.77 -5.11 7.82
CA ARG A 314 -0.35 -5.29 9.23
C ARG A 314 0.94 -4.59 9.59
N GLY A 315 1.58 -3.95 8.60
CA GLY A 315 2.81 -3.16 8.77
C GLY A 315 4.10 -3.96 8.67
N GLY A 316 5.25 -3.25 8.71
CA GLY A 316 6.56 -3.79 8.37
C GLY A 316 7.02 -4.96 9.24
N GLU A 317 6.77 -4.94 10.57
CA GLU A 317 7.14 -6.05 11.48
C GLU A 317 6.39 -7.34 11.10
N ALA A 318 5.08 -7.25 10.83
CA ALA A 318 4.28 -8.40 10.40
C ALA A 318 4.70 -8.87 8.99
N ALA A 319 5.08 -7.95 8.12
CA ALA A 319 5.57 -8.27 6.78
C ALA A 319 6.87 -9.10 6.86
N MET A 320 7.83 -8.71 7.70
CA MET A 320 9.05 -9.50 7.93
C MET A 320 8.76 -10.90 8.47
N LEU A 321 7.84 -11.02 9.44
CA LEU A 321 7.47 -12.32 10.02
C LEU A 321 6.81 -13.24 8.98
N THR A 322 5.91 -12.73 8.16
CA THR A 322 5.28 -13.51 7.09
C THR A 322 6.27 -13.89 5.98
N GLY A 323 7.23 -13.02 5.66
CA GLY A 323 8.33 -13.34 4.75
C GLY A 323 9.19 -14.51 5.26
N ARG A 324 9.60 -14.47 6.53
CA ARG A 324 10.33 -15.58 7.17
C ARG A 324 9.52 -16.88 7.20
N ILE A 325 8.23 -16.84 7.52
CA ILE A 325 7.37 -18.05 7.49
C ILE A 325 7.27 -18.63 6.07
N ALA A 326 7.15 -17.79 5.04
CA ALA A 326 7.15 -18.23 3.66
C ALA A 326 8.48 -18.90 3.27
N ALA A 327 9.61 -18.33 3.69
CA ALA A 327 10.93 -18.90 3.47
C ALA A 327 11.09 -20.28 4.15
N LEU A 328 10.60 -20.45 5.39
CA LEU A 328 10.58 -21.77 6.05
C LEU A 328 9.81 -22.81 5.23
N SER A 329 8.67 -22.42 4.64
CA SER A 329 7.92 -23.31 3.75
C SER A 329 8.70 -23.72 2.51
N ILE A 330 9.41 -22.77 1.89
CA ILE A 330 10.29 -23.03 0.73
C ILE A 330 11.42 -23.97 1.13
N LEU A 331 12.06 -23.74 2.29
CA LEU A 331 13.15 -24.59 2.79
C LEU A 331 12.70 -26.05 3.03
N MET A 332 11.48 -26.26 3.56
CA MET A 332 10.90 -27.60 3.70
C MET A 332 10.66 -28.25 2.33
N GLN A 333 10.10 -27.53 1.37
CA GLN A 333 9.85 -28.06 0.02
C GLN A 333 11.12 -28.43 -0.73
N ARG A 334 12.27 -27.91 -0.29
CA ARG A 334 13.60 -28.18 -0.86
C ARG A 334 14.39 -29.19 -0.03
N ASP A 335 13.77 -29.81 0.99
CA ASP A 335 14.41 -30.76 1.90
C ASP A 335 15.66 -30.21 2.62
N VAL A 336 15.77 -28.88 2.78
CA VAL A 336 16.86 -28.21 3.50
C VAL A 336 16.58 -28.16 5.00
N LEU A 337 15.31 -28.04 5.38
CA LEU A 337 14.88 -27.94 6.76
C LEU A 337 13.89 -29.06 7.09
N SER A 338 14.08 -29.74 8.21
CA SER A 338 13.13 -30.76 8.68
C SER A 338 11.79 -30.14 9.06
N ASN A 339 10.71 -30.92 8.96
CA ASN A 339 9.38 -30.48 9.39
C ASN A 339 9.36 -30.03 10.85
N GLU A 340 10.07 -30.72 11.75
CA GLU A 340 10.11 -30.41 13.17
C GLU A 340 10.78 -29.05 13.44
N GLU A 341 11.95 -28.81 12.85
CA GLU A 341 12.67 -27.53 12.98
C GLU A 341 11.88 -26.37 12.39
N ALA A 342 11.26 -26.57 11.20
CA ALA A 342 10.42 -25.55 10.58
C ALA A 342 9.20 -25.21 11.44
N LEU A 343 8.54 -26.22 12.03
CA LEU A 343 7.41 -26.03 12.95
C LEU A 343 7.83 -25.22 14.19
N ALA A 344 8.96 -25.55 14.80
CA ALA A 344 9.46 -24.86 15.99
C ALA A 344 9.78 -23.38 15.69
N ARG A 345 10.42 -23.08 14.55
CA ARG A 345 10.72 -21.72 14.11
C ARG A 345 9.44 -20.95 13.75
N ARG A 346 8.53 -21.57 12.98
CA ARG A 346 7.24 -20.98 12.64
C ARG A 346 6.45 -20.58 13.89
N GLN A 347 6.41 -21.43 14.91
CA GLN A 347 5.68 -21.15 16.15
C GLN A 347 6.20 -19.86 16.82
N LYS A 348 7.51 -19.64 16.83
CA LYS A 348 8.10 -18.40 17.36
C LYS A 348 7.65 -17.17 16.57
N TYR A 349 7.63 -17.26 15.24
CA TYR A 349 7.16 -16.16 14.38
C TYR A 349 5.66 -15.93 14.51
N GLN A 350 4.86 -17.00 14.59
CA GLN A 350 3.39 -16.90 14.75
C GLN A 350 2.99 -16.28 16.09
N ASN A 351 3.69 -16.59 17.19
CA ASN A 351 3.43 -15.98 18.50
C ASN A 351 3.63 -14.46 18.46
N LYS A 352 4.69 -13.99 17.80
CA LYS A 352 4.91 -12.55 17.58
C LYS A 352 3.85 -11.94 16.68
N LEU A 353 3.52 -12.62 15.58
CA LEU A 353 2.52 -12.17 14.61
C LEU A 353 1.13 -12.06 15.24
N ALA A 354 0.76 -12.96 16.15
CA ALA A 354 -0.53 -12.95 16.83
C ALA A 354 -0.76 -11.67 17.65
N SER A 355 0.26 -11.17 18.36
CA SER A 355 0.15 -9.92 19.11
C SER A 355 -0.04 -8.70 18.18
N ILE A 356 0.69 -8.67 17.05
CA ILE A 356 0.55 -7.63 16.04
C ILE A 356 -0.85 -7.69 15.42
N THR A 357 -1.35 -8.88 15.12
CA THR A 357 -2.67 -9.06 14.52
C THR A 357 -3.78 -8.58 15.46
N ARG A 358 -3.70 -8.87 16.78
CA ARG A 358 -4.66 -8.34 17.77
C ARG A 358 -4.62 -6.83 17.88
N PHE A 359 -3.41 -6.24 17.94
CA PHE A 359 -3.23 -4.79 17.92
C PHE A 359 -3.83 -4.18 16.65
N ARG A 360 -3.50 -4.75 15.48
CA ARG A 360 -4.00 -4.25 14.20
C ARG A 360 -5.52 -4.34 14.09
N ALA A 361 -6.14 -5.41 14.57
CA ALA A 361 -7.60 -5.52 14.60
C ALA A 361 -8.27 -4.41 15.42
N ALA A 362 -7.64 -3.94 16.51
CA ALA A 362 -8.13 -2.78 17.26
C ALA A 362 -7.99 -1.48 16.43
N VAL A 363 -6.87 -1.30 15.73
CA VAL A 363 -6.68 -0.17 14.81
C VAL A 363 -7.74 -0.19 13.72
N ASP A 364 -7.98 -1.33 13.07
CA ASP A 364 -8.96 -1.48 12.00
C ASP A 364 -10.38 -1.12 12.46
N ARG A 365 -10.77 -1.52 13.69
CA ARG A 365 -12.09 -1.18 14.25
C ARG A 365 -12.28 0.31 14.48
N TYR A 366 -11.28 1.03 15.02
CA TYR A 366 -11.48 2.46 15.23
C TYR A 366 -11.30 3.29 13.96
N THR A 367 -10.52 2.81 12.98
CA THR A 367 -10.31 3.48 11.69
C THR A 367 -11.31 3.09 10.62
N GLU A 368 -12.27 2.21 10.93
CA GLU A 368 -13.32 1.81 10.00
C GLU A 368 -14.03 3.02 9.42
N ARG A 369 -14.04 3.10 8.09
CA ARG A 369 -14.58 4.25 7.36
C ARG A 369 -16.10 4.35 7.48
N GLY A 370 -16.57 5.57 7.60
CA GLY A 370 -17.99 5.88 7.44
C GLY A 370 -18.41 5.92 5.96
N THR A 371 -19.65 5.55 5.69
CA THR A 371 -20.24 5.56 4.34
C THR A 371 -20.43 6.97 3.78
N GLY A 372 -20.49 7.99 4.63
CA GLY A 372 -20.67 9.40 4.23
C GLY A 372 -19.55 9.96 3.34
N GLN A 373 -18.36 9.34 3.37
CA GLN A 373 -17.28 9.72 2.44
C GLN A 373 -17.60 9.39 0.97
N ILE A 374 -18.50 8.46 0.70
CA ILE A 374 -18.89 8.11 -0.68
C ILE A 374 -19.66 9.28 -1.32
N ASP A 375 -20.30 10.10 -0.50
CA ASP A 375 -21.14 11.22 -0.95
C ASP A 375 -20.38 12.57 -0.95
N LEU A 376 -19.13 12.63 -0.48
CA LEU A 376 -18.30 13.85 -0.51
C LEU A 376 -18.05 14.42 -1.91
N PRO A 377 -17.73 13.61 -2.97
CA PRO A 377 -17.50 14.14 -4.28
C PRO A 377 -18.73 14.85 -4.83
N ALA A 378 -18.57 16.04 -5.39
CA ALA A 378 -19.60 16.72 -6.20
C ALA A 378 -19.73 16.05 -7.58
N ALA A 379 -20.76 16.36 -8.35
CA ALA A 379 -21.01 15.73 -9.65
C ALA A 379 -19.86 15.89 -10.65
N ASP A 380 -19.15 17.01 -10.60
CA ASP A 380 -17.99 17.35 -11.44
C ASP A 380 -16.65 16.84 -10.87
N THR A 381 -16.64 16.31 -9.64
CA THR A 381 -15.41 15.79 -9.03
C THR A 381 -14.90 14.59 -9.81
N LEU A 382 -13.64 14.66 -10.24
CA LEU A 382 -12.95 13.55 -10.92
C LEU A 382 -12.85 12.34 -10.00
N ILE A 383 -13.26 11.19 -10.47
CA ILE A 383 -13.10 9.89 -9.81
C ILE A 383 -11.96 9.10 -10.46
N CYS A 384 -11.94 9.06 -11.79
CA CYS A 384 -10.84 8.46 -12.55
C CYS A 384 -9.97 9.57 -13.17
N ARG A 385 -8.76 9.77 -12.64
CA ARG A 385 -7.83 10.79 -13.15
C ARG A 385 -7.31 10.46 -14.56
N CYS A 386 -7.10 9.17 -14.86
CA CYS A 386 -6.53 8.75 -16.14
C CYS A 386 -7.55 8.93 -17.30
N GLU A 387 -8.82 8.64 -17.06
CA GLU A 387 -9.88 8.68 -18.07
C GLU A 387 -10.83 9.90 -17.89
N HIS A 388 -10.50 10.80 -16.98
CA HIS A 388 -11.27 12.02 -16.65
C HIS A 388 -12.76 11.75 -16.33
N ALA A 389 -13.11 10.55 -15.87
CA ALA A 389 -14.48 10.23 -15.48
C ALA A 389 -14.82 10.86 -14.11
N THR A 390 -15.93 11.58 -14.07
CA THR A 390 -16.45 12.28 -12.89
C THR A 390 -17.41 11.41 -12.08
N ARG A 391 -17.79 11.89 -10.89
CA ARG A 391 -18.89 11.28 -10.13
C ARG A 391 -20.19 11.30 -10.93
N GLY A 392 -20.51 12.39 -11.60
CA GLY A 392 -21.72 12.51 -12.44
C GLY A 392 -21.77 11.49 -13.56
N ASP A 393 -20.62 11.12 -14.15
CA ASP A 393 -20.58 10.06 -15.17
C ASP A 393 -20.93 8.70 -14.57
N ILE A 394 -20.43 8.42 -13.36
CA ILE A 394 -20.75 7.19 -12.62
C ILE A 394 -22.23 7.15 -12.26
N ASP A 395 -22.77 8.24 -11.70
CA ASP A 395 -24.16 8.33 -11.27
C ASP A 395 -25.13 8.16 -12.46
N ARG A 396 -24.85 8.77 -13.62
CA ARG A 396 -25.61 8.55 -14.86
C ARG A 396 -25.58 7.08 -15.31
N ALA A 397 -24.45 6.40 -15.18
CA ALA A 397 -24.37 4.99 -15.52
C ALA A 397 -25.22 4.13 -14.57
N LEU A 398 -25.24 4.46 -13.28
CA LEU A 398 -26.08 3.79 -12.29
C LEU A 398 -27.57 4.00 -12.56
N GLU A 399 -28.01 5.24 -12.91
CA GLU A 399 -29.37 5.57 -13.32
C GLU A 399 -29.80 4.78 -14.57
N GLN A 400 -28.85 4.44 -15.46
CA GLN A 400 -29.07 3.60 -16.63
C GLN A 400 -29.06 2.10 -16.32
N GLY A 401 -29.04 1.70 -15.06
CA GLY A 401 -29.18 0.31 -14.63
C GLY A 401 -27.86 -0.47 -14.53
N VAL A 402 -26.70 0.19 -14.53
CA VAL A 402 -25.41 -0.49 -14.27
C VAL A 402 -25.35 -0.97 -12.83
N GLN A 403 -25.01 -2.25 -12.62
CA GLN A 403 -25.03 -2.90 -11.30
C GLN A 403 -23.70 -3.57 -10.91
N ASP A 404 -22.69 -3.57 -11.77
CA ASP A 404 -21.41 -4.23 -11.55
C ASP A 404 -20.24 -3.45 -12.14
N MET A 405 -19.02 -3.77 -11.65
CA MET A 405 -17.79 -3.08 -12.04
C MET A 405 -17.43 -3.24 -13.52
N ALA A 406 -17.74 -4.38 -14.14
CA ALA A 406 -17.39 -4.61 -15.53
C ALA A 406 -18.28 -3.74 -16.45
N SER A 407 -19.58 -3.70 -16.18
CA SER A 407 -20.55 -2.83 -16.88
C SER A 407 -20.23 -1.35 -16.67
N LEU A 408 -19.86 -0.95 -15.44
CA LEU A 408 -19.45 0.42 -15.13
C LEU A 408 -18.22 0.82 -15.95
N LYS A 409 -17.20 -0.04 -15.98
CA LYS A 409 -16.00 0.16 -16.79
C LYS A 409 -16.32 0.37 -18.27
N MET A 410 -17.19 -0.45 -18.83
CA MET A 410 -17.57 -0.35 -20.25
C MET A 410 -18.32 0.96 -20.56
N ARG A 411 -19.13 1.46 -19.63
CA ARG A 411 -19.94 2.68 -19.81
C ARG A 411 -19.14 3.96 -19.61
N THR A 412 -18.23 3.99 -18.64
CA THR A 412 -17.57 5.21 -18.18
C THR A 412 -16.07 5.24 -18.44
N ARG A 413 -15.49 4.14 -18.93
CA ARG A 413 -14.04 3.93 -19.08
C ARG A 413 -13.24 3.98 -17.77
N VAL A 414 -13.86 4.07 -16.58
CA VAL A 414 -13.13 3.98 -15.30
C VAL A 414 -12.23 2.75 -15.28
N SER A 415 -11.03 2.89 -14.73
CA SER A 415 -10.01 1.84 -14.63
C SER A 415 -9.39 1.34 -15.94
N MET A 416 -9.60 2.03 -17.07
CA MET A 416 -8.96 1.68 -18.35
C MET A 416 -7.60 2.35 -18.57
N GLY A 417 -7.32 3.45 -17.88
CA GLY A 417 -6.08 4.21 -18.07
C GLY A 417 -4.89 3.62 -17.32
N ASP A 418 -3.76 4.32 -17.36
CA ASP A 418 -2.41 3.88 -16.94
C ASP A 418 -2.34 3.27 -15.54
N CYS A 419 -3.11 3.78 -14.57
CA CYS A 419 -3.09 3.22 -13.21
C CYS A 419 -3.86 1.89 -13.09
N GLN A 420 -4.52 1.40 -14.15
CA GLN A 420 -5.27 0.14 -14.18
C GLN A 420 -6.23 -0.03 -12.99
N GLY A 421 -6.93 1.05 -12.62
CA GLY A 421 -7.94 1.06 -11.57
C GLY A 421 -7.41 1.23 -10.14
N ARG A 422 -6.10 1.33 -9.91
CA ARG A 422 -5.53 1.47 -8.55
C ARG A 422 -6.11 2.66 -7.78
N MET A 423 -6.48 3.74 -8.47
CA MET A 423 -7.06 4.93 -7.84
C MET A 423 -8.59 4.86 -7.72
N CYS A 424 -9.32 4.50 -8.77
CA CYS A 424 -10.77 4.69 -8.84
C CYS A 424 -11.60 3.47 -8.43
N VAL A 425 -11.08 2.22 -8.57
CA VAL A 425 -11.88 0.99 -8.34
C VAL A 425 -12.47 0.94 -6.93
N GLY A 426 -11.73 1.39 -5.91
CA GLY A 426 -12.24 1.43 -4.54
C GLY A 426 -13.50 2.26 -4.39
N TYR A 427 -13.46 3.51 -4.86
CA TYR A 427 -14.62 4.40 -4.85
C TYR A 427 -15.78 3.85 -5.69
N CYS A 428 -15.49 3.39 -6.91
CA CYS A 428 -16.52 2.84 -7.81
C CYS A 428 -17.23 1.63 -7.19
N SER A 429 -16.48 0.72 -6.54
CA SER A 429 -17.08 -0.42 -5.84
C SER A 429 -17.96 0.01 -4.67
N ASP A 430 -17.50 0.97 -3.86
CA ASP A 430 -18.28 1.49 -2.73
C ASP A 430 -19.58 2.19 -3.22
N ARG A 431 -19.49 2.98 -4.29
CA ARG A 431 -20.64 3.66 -4.89
C ARG A 431 -21.66 2.68 -5.49
N LEU A 432 -21.17 1.63 -6.19
CA LEU A 432 -22.02 0.55 -6.69
C LEU A 432 -22.75 -0.17 -5.56
N ARG A 433 -22.03 -0.54 -4.47
CA ARG A 433 -22.63 -1.18 -3.28
C ARG A 433 -23.73 -0.30 -2.68
N GLN A 434 -23.44 0.99 -2.52
CA GLN A 434 -24.38 1.96 -1.97
C GLN A 434 -25.65 2.08 -2.85
N ALA A 435 -25.48 2.18 -4.18
CA ALA A 435 -26.59 2.37 -5.11
C ALA A 435 -27.44 1.11 -5.32
N THR A 436 -26.82 -0.07 -5.32
CA THR A 436 -27.49 -1.35 -5.65
C THR A 436 -27.90 -2.17 -4.43
N GLY A 437 -27.38 -1.86 -3.24
CA GLY A 437 -27.54 -2.68 -2.04
C GLY A 437 -26.81 -4.04 -2.09
N ARG A 438 -26.07 -4.32 -3.17
CA ARG A 438 -25.35 -5.59 -3.36
C ARG A 438 -24.00 -5.53 -2.65
N GLN A 439 -23.64 -6.60 -1.94
CA GLN A 439 -22.30 -6.73 -1.33
C GLN A 439 -21.25 -7.07 -2.40
N ASP A 440 -21.59 -7.98 -3.31
CA ASP A 440 -20.73 -8.32 -4.45
C ASP A 440 -21.18 -7.53 -5.68
N VAL A 441 -20.36 -6.59 -6.09
CA VAL A 441 -20.51 -5.78 -7.31
C VAL A 441 -19.51 -6.20 -8.38
N GLY A 442 -18.86 -7.35 -8.22
CA GLY A 442 -17.80 -7.82 -9.07
C GLY A 442 -16.47 -7.09 -8.82
N TRP A 443 -15.43 -7.61 -9.41
CA TRP A 443 -14.09 -7.04 -9.40
C TRP A 443 -13.45 -7.16 -10.77
N LEU A 444 -12.60 -6.18 -11.12
CA LEU A 444 -11.94 -6.18 -12.43
C LEU A 444 -10.73 -7.11 -12.37
N ARG A 445 -10.69 -8.09 -13.26
CA ARG A 445 -9.54 -9.00 -13.40
C ARG A 445 -8.44 -8.30 -14.19
N PRO A 446 -7.22 -8.21 -13.65
CA PRO A 446 -6.08 -7.68 -14.37
C PRO A 446 -5.74 -8.58 -15.59
N ARG A 447 -5.26 -7.96 -16.65
CA ARG A 447 -4.78 -8.63 -17.86
C ARG A 447 -3.31 -8.28 -18.08
N PHE A 448 -2.63 -9.07 -18.88
CA PHE A 448 -1.31 -8.70 -19.38
C PHE A 448 -1.41 -7.53 -20.37
N PRO A 449 -0.56 -6.51 -20.30
CA PRO A 449 0.39 -6.27 -19.21
C PRO A 449 -0.30 -5.65 -17.98
N LEU A 450 0.25 -5.89 -16.77
CA LEU A 450 -0.28 -5.35 -15.50
C LEU A 450 -0.05 -3.84 -15.36
N ASP A 451 0.97 -3.34 -16.02
CA ASP A 451 1.34 -1.94 -16.11
C ASP A 451 1.65 -1.59 -17.57
N PRO A 452 1.52 -0.34 -18.00
CA PRO A 452 1.95 0.07 -19.33
C PRO A 452 3.42 -0.27 -19.56
N ILE A 453 3.71 -0.79 -20.74
CA ILE A 453 5.05 -1.09 -21.20
C ILE A 453 5.34 -0.34 -22.50
N PRO A 454 6.57 0.15 -22.73
CA PRO A 454 6.90 0.86 -23.95
C PRO A 454 6.86 -0.08 -25.16
N PHE A 455 6.48 0.42 -26.32
CA PHE A 455 6.48 -0.39 -27.56
C PHE A 455 7.88 -0.88 -27.95
N SER A 456 8.94 -0.15 -27.55
CA SER A 456 10.34 -0.54 -27.73
C SER A 456 10.70 -1.85 -27.00
N ALA A 457 9.95 -2.20 -25.96
CA ALA A 457 10.18 -3.41 -25.18
C ALA A 457 9.81 -4.71 -25.95
N PHE A 458 8.99 -4.61 -26.99
CA PHE A 458 8.65 -5.76 -27.80
C PHE A 458 9.75 -6.05 -28.84
N PRO A 459 10.06 -7.34 -29.11
CA PRO A 459 10.97 -7.70 -30.18
C PRO A 459 10.56 -7.03 -31.50
N GLN A 460 11.49 -6.29 -32.09
CA GLN A 460 11.26 -5.75 -33.44
C GLN A 460 11.18 -6.93 -34.42
N PRO A 461 10.21 -6.96 -35.37
CA PRO A 461 10.19 -7.96 -36.41
C PRO A 461 11.53 -7.91 -37.12
N SER A 462 12.17 -9.07 -37.30
CA SER A 462 13.41 -9.16 -38.06
C SER A 462 13.19 -8.58 -39.45
N LYS A 463 14.14 -7.79 -39.96
CA LYS A 463 14.03 -7.18 -41.30
C LYS A 463 13.82 -8.25 -42.41
N ASP A 464 14.13 -9.49 -42.12
CA ASP A 464 13.93 -10.62 -43.02
C ASP A 464 12.48 -11.14 -43.08
N ALA A 465 11.64 -10.80 -42.06
CA ALA A 465 10.22 -11.18 -42.04
C ALA A 465 9.32 -10.24 -42.88
N VAL A 466 9.79 -9.05 -43.25
CA VAL A 466 9.03 -8.07 -44.04
C VAL A 466 9.14 -8.29 -45.56
N ASN A 467 10.07 -9.17 -46.01
CA ASN A 467 10.32 -9.42 -47.44
C ASN A 467 9.59 -10.64 -48.00
N HIS A 468 8.63 -11.21 -47.29
CA HIS A 468 7.86 -12.40 -47.71
C HIS A 468 6.33 -12.18 -47.73
N GLU A 469 5.83 -10.98 -48.13
CA GLU A 469 4.47 -10.80 -48.60
C GLU A 469 4.45 -10.17 -50.00
#